data_4a50d43a20afb00eb6669a5c276a6d51
#
_entry.id   4a50d43a20afb00eb6669a5c276a6d51
#
_cell.length_a   1.000
_cell.length_b   1.000
_cell.length_c   1.000
_cell.angle_alpha   90.00
_cell.angle_beta   90.00
_cell.angle_gamma   90.00
#
_symmetry.space_group_name_H-M   'P 1'
#
loop_
_entity.id
_entity.type
_entity.pdbx_description
1 polymer ?
#
loop_
_entity_poly.entity_id
_entity_poly.type
_entity_poly.pdbx_seq_one_letter_code
_entity_poly.pdbx_strand_id
1 'polypeptide(L)'
;HFLPPYRFDTKIQIMDLLGIHPSQQKEKASLALIKAVVKMRATKEPQEIEAIEKACDVGYAMHTTAQLLIKPGVTERFIGGQVDGIARSLAQGVSFATIFSQHGEIMHGNPSDAPLEDGRLVLCDAGCELNDYCSDNTRTMPVNGKFTQRQLEIYSIVEACHDYVLEVAKPGVKYADVHVAVCRLLTDRLKELGLMKGD
;
A
#
# COMPACT_ATOMS: atom_id res chain seq x y z
N HIS A 1 -23.79 -20.32 -0.59
CA HIS A 1 -22.54 -19.89 -1.21
C HIS A 1 -21.85 -18.86 -0.31
N PHE A 2 -20.52 -18.90 -0.24
CA PHE A 2 -19.70 -17.94 0.52
C PHE A 2 -18.34 -17.73 -0.16
N LEU A 3 -17.71 -16.60 0.13
CA LEU A 3 -16.34 -16.30 -0.27
C LEU A 3 -15.34 -16.93 0.70
N PRO A 4 -14.10 -17.25 0.28
CA PRO A 4 -13.10 -17.77 1.20
C PRO A 4 -12.84 -16.72 2.30
N PRO A 5 -13.06 -17.09 3.59
CA PRO A 5 -12.93 -16.12 4.67
C PRO A 5 -11.47 -15.82 4.97
N TYR A 6 -11.14 -14.54 5.08
CA TYR A 6 -9.84 -14.07 5.52
C TYR A 6 -9.80 -13.92 7.05
N ARG A 7 -10.80 -13.23 7.62
CA ARG A 7 -10.88 -12.89 9.03
C ARG A 7 -11.33 -14.10 9.86
N PHE A 8 -10.83 -14.18 11.09
CA PHE A 8 -11.13 -15.30 11.97
C PHE A 8 -12.60 -15.30 12.46
N ASP A 9 -13.15 -14.13 12.75
CA ASP A 9 -14.56 -13.96 13.10
C ASP A 9 -15.49 -14.49 12.01
N THR A 10 -15.20 -14.18 10.73
CA THR A 10 -15.97 -14.72 9.58
C THR A 10 -15.84 -16.23 9.48
N LYS A 11 -14.68 -16.81 9.82
CA LYS A 11 -14.52 -18.28 9.86
C LYS A 11 -15.42 -18.94 10.90
N ILE A 12 -15.53 -18.32 12.07
CA ILE A 12 -16.43 -18.81 13.13
C ILE A 12 -17.89 -18.69 12.68
N GLN A 13 -18.30 -17.54 12.13
CA GLN A 13 -19.67 -17.36 11.63
C GLN A 13 -20.04 -18.41 10.55
N ILE A 14 -19.16 -18.70 9.61
CA ILE A 14 -19.39 -19.74 8.60
C ILE A 14 -19.52 -21.12 9.25
N MET A 15 -18.71 -21.41 10.25
CA MET A 15 -18.80 -22.67 11.01
C MET A 15 -20.14 -22.77 11.72
N ASP A 16 -20.58 -21.73 12.40
CA ASP A 16 -21.83 -21.71 13.16
C ASP A 16 -23.08 -21.82 12.26
N LEU A 17 -23.05 -21.07 11.13
CA LEU A 17 -24.19 -21.01 10.22
C LEU A 17 -24.29 -22.20 9.26
N LEU A 18 -23.17 -22.75 8.83
CA LEU A 18 -23.12 -23.77 7.78
C LEU A 18 -22.53 -25.13 8.24
N GLY A 19 -22.05 -25.23 9.48
CA GLY A 19 -21.40 -26.44 9.98
C GLY A 19 -20.07 -26.78 9.28
N ILE A 20 -19.43 -25.81 8.65
CA ILE A 20 -18.21 -26.03 7.88
C ILE A 20 -17.00 -25.62 8.72
N HIS A 21 -16.19 -26.61 9.11
CA HIS A 21 -14.97 -26.36 9.89
C HIS A 21 -14.00 -25.41 9.14
N PRO A 22 -13.31 -24.47 9.84
CA PRO A 22 -12.40 -23.49 9.26
C PRO A 22 -11.36 -24.06 8.28
N SER A 23 -10.83 -25.27 8.56
CA SER A 23 -9.86 -25.94 7.68
C SER A 23 -10.41 -26.34 6.30
N GLN A 24 -11.74 -26.44 6.15
CA GLN A 24 -12.42 -26.84 4.92
C GLN A 24 -13.01 -25.64 4.15
N GLN A 25 -13.08 -24.48 4.77
CA GLN A 25 -13.82 -23.32 4.21
C GLN A 25 -13.21 -22.81 2.92
N LYS A 26 -11.88 -22.83 2.79
CA LYS A 26 -11.21 -22.41 1.54
C LYS A 26 -11.60 -23.29 0.36
N GLU A 27 -11.63 -24.60 0.53
CA GLU A 27 -11.98 -25.57 -0.52
C GLU A 27 -13.48 -25.56 -0.87
N LYS A 28 -14.34 -25.30 0.13
CA LYS A 28 -15.79 -25.25 -0.04
C LYS A 28 -16.32 -23.88 -0.46
N ALA A 29 -15.46 -22.87 -0.59
CA ALA A 29 -15.85 -21.56 -1.09
C ALA A 29 -16.38 -21.64 -2.52
N SER A 30 -17.36 -20.80 -2.83
CA SER A 30 -18.03 -20.84 -4.14
C SER A 30 -17.21 -20.12 -5.21
N LEU A 31 -16.59 -20.87 -6.11
CA LEU A 31 -15.86 -20.30 -7.26
C LEU A 31 -16.77 -19.44 -8.16
N ALA A 32 -18.04 -19.82 -8.31
CA ALA A 32 -19.01 -19.03 -9.08
C ALA A 32 -19.24 -17.66 -8.43
N LEU A 33 -19.41 -17.62 -7.10
CA LEU A 33 -19.56 -16.37 -6.35
C LEU A 33 -18.29 -15.51 -6.43
N ILE A 34 -17.10 -16.12 -6.28
CA ILE A 34 -15.81 -15.41 -6.43
C ILE A 34 -15.74 -14.73 -7.81
N LYS A 35 -16.02 -15.47 -8.89
CA LYS A 35 -15.99 -14.91 -10.25
C LYS A 35 -17.01 -13.79 -10.47
N ALA A 36 -18.21 -13.92 -9.90
CA ALA A 36 -19.25 -12.88 -10.01
C ALA A 36 -18.82 -11.60 -9.29
N VAL A 37 -18.32 -11.71 -8.06
CA VAL A 37 -17.82 -10.56 -7.28
C VAL A 37 -16.63 -9.90 -7.96
N VAL A 38 -15.65 -10.67 -8.46
CA VAL A 38 -14.50 -10.13 -9.21
C VAL A 38 -14.96 -9.38 -10.44
N LYS A 39 -15.92 -9.93 -11.22
CA LYS A 39 -16.46 -9.25 -12.41
C LYS A 39 -17.13 -7.92 -12.07
N MET A 40 -17.90 -7.86 -10.97
CA MET A 40 -18.55 -6.62 -10.53
C MET A 40 -17.53 -5.55 -10.10
N ARG A 41 -16.47 -5.97 -9.41
CA ARG A 41 -15.44 -5.06 -8.85
C ARG A 41 -14.37 -4.65 -9.86
N ALA A 42 -14.20 -5.39 -10.96
CA ALA A 42 -13.13 -5.15 -11.93
C ALA A 42 -13.29 -3.82 -12.68
N THR A 43 -14.53 -3.42 -12.96
CA THR A 43 -14.84 -2.14 -13.60
C THR A 43 -15.61 -1.27 -12.63
N LYS A 44 -15.10 -0.06 -12.37
CA LYS A 44 -15.70 0.90 -11.43
C LYS A 44 -16.74 1.76 -12.13
N GLU A 45 -17.85 1.97 -11.45
CA GLU A 45 -18.83 2.97 -11.87
C GLU A 45 -18.36 4.40 -11.50
N PRO A 46 -18.92 5.46 -12.13
CA PRO A 46 -18.50 6.83 -11.82
C PRO A 46 -18.59 7.19 -10.33
N GLN A 47 -19.62 6.71 -9.63
CA GLN A 47 -19.80 6.94 -8.20
C GLN A 47 -18.73 6.27 -7.35
N GLU A 48 -18.24 5.08 -7.77
CA GLU A 48 -17.14 4.37 -7.11
C GLU A 48 -15.81 5.13 -7.29
N ILE A 49 -15.58 5.66 -8.51
CA ILE A 49 -14.42 6.48 -8.81
C ILE A 49 -14.42 7.73 -7.93
N GLU A 50 -15.54 8.45 -7.83
CA GLU A 50 -15.70 9.62 -6.97
C GLU A 50 -15.40 9.28 -5.48
N ALA A 51 -15.87 8.14 -4.99
CA ALA A 51 -15.61 7.69 -3.63
C ALA A 51 -14.13 7.39 -3.39
N ILE A 52 -13.46 6.73 -4.36
CA ILE A 52 -12.03 6.43 -4.30
C ILE A 52 -11.21 7.74 -4.34
N GLU A 53 -11.56 8.69 -5.20
CA GLU A 53 -10.88 9.98 -5.29
C GLU A 53 -10.97 10.75 -3.96
N LYS A 54 -12.15 10.79 -3.33
CA LYS A 54 -12.31 11.40 -2.00
C LYS A 54 -11.49 10.69 -0.91
N ALA A 55 -11.38 9.36 -0.97
CA ALA A 55 -10.49 8.63 -0.08
C ALA A 55 -9.02 8.97 -0.35
N CYS A 56 -8.63 9.18 -1.60
CA CYS A 56 -7.29 9.63 -1.96
C CYS A 56 -6.99 11.06 -1.48
N ASP A 57 -7.97 11.97 -1.47
CA ASP A 57 -7.82 13.32 -0.92
C ASP A 57 -7.49 13.28 0.58
N VAL A 58 -8.16 12.41 1.35
CA VAL A 58 -7.82 12.18 2.76
C VAL A 58 -6.44 11.54 2.88
N GLY A 59 -6.11 10.56 2.03
CA GLY A 59 -4.77 9.97 1.94
C GLY A 59 -3.69 11.01 1.68
N TYR A 60 -3.95 11.97 0.80
CA TYR A 60 -3.05 13.11 0.56
C TYR A 60 -2.81 13.93 1.85
N ALA A 61 -3.87 14.24 2.61
CA ALA A 61 -3.74 14.94 3.89
C ALA A 61 -2.92 14.13 4.91
N MET A 62 -3.09 12.79 4.96
CA MET A 62 -2.29 11.90 5.80
C MET A 62 -0.79 11.98 5.45
N HIS A 63 -0.45 11.83 4.18
CA HIS A 63 0.94 11.88 3.70
C HIS A 63 1.57 13.26 3.86
N THR A 64 0.83 14.34 3.59
CA THR A 64 1.30 15.71 3.82
C THR A 64 1.58 15.96 5.29
N THR A 65 0.71 15.47 6.19
CA THR A 65 0.94 15.55 7.63
C THR A 65 2.22 14.82 8.04
N ALA A 66 2.43 13.59 7.55
CA ALA A 66 3.67 12.85 7.79
C ALA A 66 4.89 13.66 7.34
N GLN A 67 4.86 14.17 6.12
CA GLN A 67 5.96 14.94 5.53
C GLN A 67 6.33 16.19 6.34
N LEU A 68 5.35 16.90 6.86
CA LEU A 68 5.56 18.10 7.68
C LEU A 68 6.15 17.78 9.07
N LEU A 69 5.89 16.58 9.58
CA LEU A 69 6.34 16.17 10.91
C LEU A 69 7.69 15.44 10.91
N ILE A 70 8.15 14.94 9.73
CA ILE A 70 9.41 14.23 9.61
C ILE A 70 10.58 15.16 9.91
N LYS A 71 11.32 14.83 10.97
CA LYS A 71 12.60 15.45 11.33
C LYS A 71 13.36 14.53 12.28
N PRO A 72 14.72 14.65 12.37
CA PRO A 72 15.50 13.88 13.32
C PRO A 72 15.00 14.02 14.75
N GLY A 73 14.97 12.92 15.49
CA GLY A 73 14.56 12.86 16.88
C GLY A 73 13.06 12.65 17.14
N VAL A 74 12.18 12.84 16.16
CA VAL A 74 10.76 12.48 16.28
C VAL A 74 10.61 10.97 16.14
N THR A 75 9.77 10.34 16.96
CA THR A 75 9.57 8.88 16.88
C THR A 75 8.64 8.48 15.74
N GLU A 76 8.86 7.28 15.19
CA GLU A 76 7.97 6.69 14.18
C GLU A 76 6.53 6.62 14.70
N ARG A 77 6.33 6.17 15.97
CA ARG A 77 5.02 6.06 16.61
C ARG A 77 4.28 7.39 16.68
N PHE A 78 4.97 8.47 16.97
CA PHE A 78 4.33 9.78 17.04
C PHE A 78 3.75 10.18 15.69
N ILE A 79 4.54 10.06 14.62
CA ILE A 79 4.11 10.44 13.27
C ILE A 79 3.01 9.48 12.78
N GLY A 80 3.17 8.18 12.95
CA GLY A 80 2.14 7.19 12.62
C GLY A 80 0.81 7.48 13.30
N GLY A 81 0.85 7.85 14.59
CA GLY A 81 -0.35 8.25 15.35
C GLY A 81 -1.02 9.51 14.81
N GLN A 82 -0.24 10.52 14.35
CA GLN A 82 -0.81 11.71 13.69
C GLN A 82 -1.47 11.35 12.35
N VAL A 83 -0.84 10.51 11.57
CA VAL A 83 -1.38 10.01 10.28
C VAL A 83 -2.68 9.25 10.49
N ASP A 84 -2.75 8.34 11.46
CA ASP A 84 -3.98 7.64 11.86
C ASP A 84 -5.07 8.61 12.35
N GLY A 85 -4.65 9.64 13.08
CA GLY A 85 -5.55 10.70 13.57
C GLY A 85 -6.26 11.43 12.42
N ILE A 86 -5.57 11.72 11.32
CA ILE A 86 -6.17 12.32 10.11
C ILE A 86 -7.21 11.38 9.50
N ALA A 87 -6.88 10.09 9.31
CA ALA A 87 -7.81 9.11 8.78
C ALA A 87 -9.08 8.99 9.64
N ARG A 88 -8.96 9.03 10.97
CA ARG A 88 -10.08 8.94 11.90
C ARG A 88 -10.91 10.22 11.99
N SER A 89 -10.31 11.38 11.70
CA SER A 89 -11.01 12.67 11.77
C SER A 89 -11.73 13.04 10.47
N LEU A 90 -11.22 12.57 9.31
CA LEU A 90 -11.75 12.93 7.99
C LEU A 90 -12.43 11.77 7.25
N ALA A 91 -12.28 10.53 7.75
CA ALA A 91 -12.84 9.32 7.17
C ALA A 91 -13.35 8.36 8.28
N GLN A 92 -13.70 7.12 7.93
CA GLN A 92 -14.13 6.11 8.92
C GLN A 92 -12.96 5.49 9.68
N GLY A 93 -11.73 5.72 9.25
CA GLY A 93 -10.52 5.23 9.85
C GLY A 93 -9.46 4.88 8.82
N VAL A 94 -8.45 4.14 9.26
CA VAL A 94 -7.39 3.65 8.38
C VAL A 94 -7.89 2.45 7.56
N SER A 95 -7.47 2.35 6.31
CA SER A 95 -7.78 1.20 5.43
C SER A 95 -7.00 -0.05 5.83
N PHE A 96 -5.83 0.12 6.42
CA PHE A 96 -4.95 -0.91 6.98
C PHE A 96 -4.07 -0.28 8.06
N ALA A 97 -3.38 -1.10 8.84
CA ALA A 97 -2.44 -0.60 9.87
C ALA A 97 -1.33 0.23 9.20
N THR A 98 -1.24 1.50 9.56
CA THR A 98 -0.24 2.41 8.99
C THR A 98 1.17 1.88 9.21
N ILE A 99 1.96 1.83 8.14
CA ILE A 99 3.39 1.52 8.17
C ILE A 99 4.14 2.84 8.09
N PHE A 100 4.92 3.13 9.11
CA PHE A 100 5.79 4.29 9.13
C PHE A 100 7.11 3.89 9.77
N SER A 101 8.15 3.75 8.96
CA SER A 101 9.43 3.21 9.44
C SER A 101 10.63 3.69 8.63
N GLN A 102 11.75 3.94 9.33
CA GLN A 102 13.07 4.14 8.72
C GLN A 102 13.78 2.81 8.39
N HIS A 103 13.11 1.68 8.65
CA HIS A 103 13.52 0.33 8.27
C HIS A 103 12.57 -0.23 7.21
N GLY A 104 12.53 0.42 6.03
CA GLY A 104 11.67 0.02 4.92
C GLY A 104 11.94 -1.39 4.39
N GLU A 105 13.10 -1.98 4.72
CA GLU A 105 13.43 -3.37 4.43
C GLU A 105 12.61 -4.38 5.27
N ILE A 106 12.04 -3.92 6.39
CA ILE A 106 11.11 -4.71 7.20
C ILE A 106 9.69 -4.38 6.73
N MET A 107 9.17 -5.19 5.81
CA MET A 107 7.82 -5.01 5.27
C MET A 107 6.77 -5.25 6.37
N HIS A 108 5.69 -4.45 6.36
CA HIS A 108 4.56 -4.56 7.27
C HIS A 108 4.92 -4.39 8.77
N GLY A 109 5.92 -3.57 9.07
CA GLY A 109 6.29 -3.20 10.45
C GLY A 109 5.38 -2.08 11.00
N ASN A 110 4.97 -2.21 12.27
CA ASN A 110 4.26 -1.14 12.97
C ASN A 110 5.24 0.00 13.32
N PRO A 111 4.77 1.26 13.37
CA PRO A 111 5.56 2.38 13.87
C PRO A 111 6.09 2.12 15.28
N SER A 112 7.40 2.25 15.47
CA SER A 112 8.11 1.97 16.72
C SER A 112 8.39 3.24 17.53
N ASP A 113 8.93 3.06 18.74
CA ASP A 113 9.41 4.19 19.57
C ASP A 113 10.80 4.67 19.16
N ALA A 114 11.39 4.12 18.08
CA ALA A 114 12.67 4.57 17.57
C ALA A 114 12.58 6.01 17.06
N PRO A 115 13.51 6.90 17.50
CA PRO A 115 13.61 8.23 16.94
C PRO A 115 14.16 8.16 15.51
N LEU A 116 13.62 9.00 14.63
CA LEU A 116 14.15 9.15 13.28
C LEU A 116 15.58 9.69 13.30
N GLU A 117 16.46 9.05 12.53
CA GLU A 117 17.88 9.37 12.48
C GLU A 117 18.20 10.28 11.28
N ASP A 118 19.06 11.27 11.49
CA ASP A 118 19.57 12.12 10.42
C ASP A 118 20.26 11.30 9.32
N GLY A 119 20.01 11.65 8.07
CA GLY A 119 20.58 10.97 6.90
C GLY A 119 19.89 9.66 6.50
N ARG A 120 18.90 9.17 7.26
CA ARG A 120 18.07 8.02 6.85
C ARG A 120 16.92 8.41 5.94
N LEU A 121 16.37 7.43 5.26
CA LEU A 121 15.06 7.48 4.61
C LEU A 121 14.01 6.92 5.56
N VAL A 122 12.78 7.40 5.43
CA VAL A 122 11.59 6.85 6.10
C VAL A 122 10.53 6.56 5.07
N LEU A 123 9.90 5.40 5.21
CA LEU A 123 8.76 4.98 4.40
C LEU A 123 7.48 5.27 5.18
N CYS A 124 6.52 5.87 4.50
CA CYS A 124 5.14 6.02 4.96
C CYS A 124 4.22 5.30 3.99
N ASP A 125 3.55 4.25 4.46
CA ASP A 125 2.53 3.52 3.74
C ASP A 125 1.24 3.61 4.54
N ALA A 126 0.29 4.37 4.02
CA ALA A 126 -0.91 4.76 4.74
C ALA A 126 -2.08 5.01 3.79
N GLY A 127 -3.27 4.78 4.30
CA GLY A 127 -4.51 5.06 3.61
C GLY A 127 -5.70 5.08 4.55
N CYS A 128 -6.83 5.54 4.04
CA CYS A 128 -8.08 5.61 4.80
C CYS A 128 -9.21 4.86 4.11
N GLU A 129 -10.24 4.54 4.88
CA GLU A 129 -11.51 4.03 4.39
C GLU A 129 -12.57 5.14 4.46
N LEU A 130 -13.16 5.47 3.33
CA LEU A 130 -14.24 6.45 3.20
C LEU A 130 -15.38 5.86 2.36
N ASN A 131 -16.57 5.70 2.97
CA ASN A 131 -17.74 5.11 2.34
C ASN A 131 -17.48 3.71 1.73
N ASP A 132 -16.80 2.86 2.49
CA ASP A 132 -16.39 1.49 2.10
C ASP A 132 -15.37 1.43 0.93
N TYR A 133 -14.79 2.56 0.52
CA TYR A 133 -13.69 2.65 -0.43
C TYR A 133 -12.40 3.07 0.24
N CYS A 134 -11.30 2.45 -0.16
CA CYS A 134 -10.00 2.62 0.48
C CYS A 134 -9.02 3.35 -0.42
N SER A 135 -8.24 4.27 0.17
CA SER A 135 -6.96 4.68 -0.40
C SER A 135 -5.82 3.84 0.16
N ASP A 136 -4.75 3.75 -0.60
CA ASP A 136 -3.54 3.00 -0.28
C ASP A 136 -2.37 3.60 -1.05
N ASN A 137 -1.50 4.33 -0.35
CA ASN A 137 -0.39 5.04 -0.96
C ASN A 137 0.88 4.90 -0.13
N THR A 138 2.00 4.69 -0.80
CA THR A 138 3.32 4.67 -0.17
C THR A 138 4.18 5.81 -0.67
N ARG A 139 4.93 6.44 0.24
CA ARG A 139 5.96 7.45 -0.08
C ARG A 139 7.21 7.22 0.76
N THR A 140 8.37 7.41 0.14
CA THR A 140 9.67 7.38 0.83
C THR A 140 10.25 8.79 0.85
N MET A 141 10.71 9.23 2.02
CA MET A 141 11.15 10.60 2.26
C MET A 141 12.47 10.61 3.05
N PRO A 142 13.38 11.56 2.78
CA PRO A 142 14.58 11.72 3.59
C PRO A 142 14.23 12.40 4.93
N VAL A 143 14.71 11.86 6.04
CA VAL A 143 14.40 12.33 7.40
C VAL A 143 14.83 13.80 7.61
N ASN A 144 15.93 14.24 7.00
CA ASN A 144 16.43 15.62 7.09
C ASN A 144 16.03 16.51 5.89
N GLY A 145 15.09 16.05 5.05
CA GLY A 145 14.60 16.79 3.89
C GLY A 145 15.54 16.77 2.68
N LYS A 146 16.66 16.03 2.72
CA LYS A 146 17.63 15.96 1.61
C LYS A 146 18.07 14.53 1.36
N PHE A 147 17.98 14.09 0.10
CA PHE A 147 18.59 12.83 -0.32
C PHE A 147 20.11 12.98 -0.42
N THR A 148 20.85 11.96 0.02
CA THR A 148 22.22 11.76 -0.43
C THR A 148 22.22 11.39 -1.92
N GLN A 149 23.37 11.56 -2.60
CA GLN A 149 23.49 11.18 -4.01
C GLN A 149 23.08 9.71 -4.24
N ARG A 150 23.52 8.80 -3.38
CA ARG A 150 23.19 7.37 -3.49
C ARG A 150 21.70 7.07 -3.27
N GLN A 151 21.08 7.75 -2.33
CA GLN A 151 19.63 7.63 -2.10
C GLN A 151 18.84 8.14 -3.30
N LEU A 152 19.25 9.29 -3.86
CA LEU A 152 18.59 9.87 -5.02
C LEU A 152 18.69 8.98 -6.27
N GLU A 153 19.84 8.35 -6.51
CA GLU A 153 20.03 7.38 -7.60
C GLU A 153 19.00 6.24 -7.51
N ILE A 154 18.84 5.63 -6.33
CA ILE A 154 17.87 4.54 -6.14
C ILE A 154 16.43 5.06 -6.21
N TYR A 155 16.16 6.19 -5.56
CA TYR A 155 14.83 6.81 -5.58
C TYR A 155 14.36 7.09 -7.01
N SER A 156 15.23 7.69 -7.84
CA SER A 156 14.91 8.02 -9.24
C SER A 156 14.65 6.77 -10.10
N ILE A 157 15.28 5.63 -9.78
CA ILE A 157 14.98 4.36 -10.47
C ILE A 157 13.54 3.92 -10.13
N VAL A 158 13.17 3.97 -8.85
CA VAL A 158 11.82 3.56 -8.41
C VAL A 158 10.76 4.52 -8.96
N GLU A 159 11.03 5.82 -8.96
CA GLU A 159 10.17 6.84 -9.56
C GLU A 159 9.97 6.59 -11.06
N ALA A 160 11.03 6.34 -11.81
CA ALA A 160 10.93 5.98 -13.22
C ALA A 160 10.12 4.70 -13.46
N CYS A 161 10.22 3.70 -12.58
CA CYS A 161 9.38 2.51 -12.65
C CYS A 161 7.89 2.83 -12.40
N HIS A 162 7.60 3.73 -11.46
CA HIS A 162 6.24 4.19 -11.19
C HIS A 162 5.64 4.92 -12.41
N ASP A 163 6.38 5.86 -12.99
CA ASP A 163 5.95 6.61 -14.17
C ASP A 163 5.73 5.69 -15.37
N TYR A 164 6.61 4.69 -15.54
CA TYR A 164 6.48 3.71 -16.62
C TYR A 164 5.18 2.90 -16.52
N VAL A 165 4.68 2.61 -15.31
CA VAL A 165 3.36 1.97 -15.15
C VAL A 165 2.26 2.80 -15.81
N LEU A 166 2.26 4.13 -15.64
CA LEU A 166 1.26 5.03 -16.23
C LEU A 166 1.31 5.03 -17.77
N GLU A 167 2.49 4.78 -18.34
CA GLU A 167 2.66 4.69 -19.79
C GLU A 167 2.14 3.37 -20.37
N VAL A 168 2.35 2.24 -19.67
CA VAL A 168 2.08 0.91 -20.21
C VAL A 168 0.76 0.30 -19.75
N ALA A 169 0.20 0.72 -18.61
CA ALA A 169 -1.06 0.24 -18.07
C ALA A 169 -2.25 0.86 -18.82
N LYS A 170 -2.66 0.22 -19.91
CA LYS A 170 -3.76 0.67 -20.77
C LYS A 170 -4.85 -0.40 -20.90
N PRO A 171 -6.08 -0.02 -21.28
CA PRO A 171 -7.13 -0.99 -21.53
C PRO A 171 -6.67 -2.13 -22.45
N GLY A 172 -6.91 -3.37 -22.03
CA GLY A 172 -6.50 -4.59 -22.76
C GLY A 172 -5.13 -5.13 -22.40
N VAL A 173 -4.26 -4.38 -21.72
CA VAL A 173 -2.98 -4.87 -21.20
C VAL A 173 -3.21 -5.69 -19.93
N LYS A 174 -2.58 -6.85 -19.83
CA LYS A 174 -2.68 -7.67 -18.62
C LYS A 174 -1.78 -7.11 -17.52
N TYR A 175 -2.26 -7.11 -16.29
CA TYR A 175 -1.47 -6.68 -15.14
C TYR A 175 -0.12 -7.43 -15.02
N ALA A 176 -0.12 -8.73 -15.31
CA ALA A 176 1.11 -9.52 -15.30
C ALA A 176 2.16 -9.01 -16.31
N ASP A 177 1.74 -8.54 -17.48
CA ASP A 177 2.66 -8.00 -18.50
C ASP A 177 3.24 -6.66 -18.05
N VAL A 178 2.43 -5.80 -17.40
CA VAL A 178 2.89 -4.56 -16.76
C VAL A 178 3.92 -4.85 -15.68
N HIS A 179 3.62 -5.81 -14.79
CA HIS A 179 4.55 -6.21 -13.73
C HIS A 179 5.91 -6.68 -14.28
N VAL A 180 5.90 -7.57 -15.29
CA VAL A 180 7.14 -8.06 -15.91
C VAL A 180 7.92 -6.93 -16.58
N ALA A 181 7.24 -6.00 -17.25
CA ALA A 181 7.88 -4.84 -17.87
C ALA A 181 8.58 -3.95 -16.84
N VAL A 182 7.93 -3.66 -15.72
CA VAL A 182 8.54 -2.91 -14.60
C VAL A 182 9.71 -3.65 -13.98
N CYS A 183 9.61 -4.97 -13.77
CA CYS A 183 10.72 -5.77 -13.25
C CYS A 183 11.95 -5.70 -14.17
N ARG A 184 11.75 -5.71 -15.48
CA ARG A 184 12.85 -5.57 -16.46
C ARG A 184 13.51 -4.19 -16.35
N LEU A 185 12.71 -3.12 -16.37
CA LEU A 185 13.23 -1.75 -16.22
C LEU A 185 14.03 -1.59 -14.93
N LEU A 186 13.47 -2.05 -13.80
CA LEU A 186 14.16 -2.01 -12.50
C LEU A 186 15.49 -2.77 -12.54
N THR A 187 15.48 -3.98 -13.09
CA THR A 187 16.68 -4.83 -13.22
C THR A 187 17.76 -4.15 -14.04
N ASP A 188 17.41 -3.59 -15.20
CA ASP A 188 18.36 -2.91 -16.08
C ASP A 188 18.99 -1.70 -15.37
N ARG A 189 18.20 -0.88 -14.70
CA ARG A 189 18.70 0.28 -13.94
C ARG A 189 19.59 -0.11 -12.77
N LEU A 190 19.25 -1.19 -12.05
CA LEU A 190 20.11 -1.69 -10.96
C LEU A 190 21.41 -2.30 -11.49
N LYS A 191 21.42 -2.91 -12.66
CA LYS A 191 22.64 -3.35 -13.34
C LYS A 191 23.54 -2.18 -13.74
N GLU A 192 22.97 -1.09 -14.29
CA GLU A 192 23.70 0.14 -14.63
C GLU A 192 24.43 0.72 -13.40
N LEU A 193 23.83 0.62 -12.21
CA LEU A 193 24.45 1.03 -10.95
C LEU A 193 25.41 -0.02 -10.34
N GLY A 194 25.60 -1.18 -11.00
CA GLY A 194 26.44 -2.27 -10.51
C GLY A 194 25.87 -3.01 -9.28
N LEU A 195 24.58 -2.84 -8.97
CA LEU A 195 23.91 -3.48 -7.83
C LEU A 195 23.38 -4.89 -8.19
N MET A 196 23.23 -5.19 -9.47
CA MET A 196 22.84 -6.50 -9.96
C MET A 196 23.84 -6.98 -11.01
N LYS A 197 23.98 -8.30 -11.13
CA LYS A 197 24.80 -9.00 -12.13
C LYS A 197 23.98 -10.13 -12.73
N GLY A 198 24.36 -10.54 -13.95
CA GLY A 198 23.70 -11.62 -14.69
C GLY A 198 23.04 -11.11 -15.96
N ASP A 199 22.55 -12.04 -16.77
CA ASP A 199 21.88 -11.79 -18.06
C ASP A 199 20.41 -11.39 -17.88
#